data_87a89d661b1fcfe1cae85c35207c6ad8
#
_entry.id   87a89d661b1fcfe1cae85c35207c6ad8
#
_cell.length_a   1.000
_cell.length_b   1.000
_cell.length_c   1.000
_cell.angle_alpha   90.00
_cell.angle_beta   90.00
_cell.angle_gamma   90.00
#
_symmetry.space_group_name_H-M   'P 1'
#
loop_
_entity.id
_entity.type
_entity.pdbx_description
1 polymer ?
#
loop_
_entity_poly.entity_id
_entity_poly.type
_entity_poly.pdbx_seq_one_letter_code
_entity_poly.pdbx_strand_id
1 'polypeptide(L)'
;RAIARCGVPRKDLFITSKIWNTAQRLGDVQGAFSRSLDRLKLSYVDLYLIHWPVPGCYLSTWKELEKILESGRALSIGVSNFDIRHLEELRKISGIIPAVNQIECHPLCYPSELIEYCKAFGIQVQAYAPLARGAYFDNDVMCVLGTKYARTPAQIGLRWAVQKGISVIPKSSNPERIRSNGNIFDFNIEDEDMAIIDTLNENLHTSHVPEDLRDIQ
;
A
#
# COMPACT_ATOMS: atom_id res chain seq x y z
N ARG A 1 6.00 -14.30 -15.31
CA ARG A 1 5.92 -14.15 -16.78
C ARG A 1 6.00 -12.69 -17.21
N ALA A 2 5.26 -11.75 -16.60
CA ALA A 2 5.28 -10.33 -16.96
C ALA A 2 6.69 -9.73 -16.82
N ILE A 3 7.35 -9.92 -15.68
CA ILE A 3 8.72 -9.43 -15.42
C ILE A 3 9.71 -9.90 -16.52
N ALA A 4 9.62 -11.18 -16.91
CA ALA A 4 10.52 -11.73 -17.92
C ALA A 4 10.22 -11.27 -19.38
N ARG A 5 9.06 -10.63 -19.59
CA ARG A 5 8.57 -10.23 -20.93
C ARG A 5 8.50 -8.72 -21.14
N CYS A 6 8.57 -7.92 -20.07
CA CYS A 6 8.37 -6.47 -20.16
C CYS A 6 9.56 -5.74 -20.80
N GLY A 7 10.72 -6.37 -20.95
CA GLY A 7 11.93 -5.75 -21.50
C GLY A 7 12.60 -4.74 -20.57
N VAL A 8 12.07 -4.53 -19.36
CA VAL A 8 12.63 -3.64 -18.36
C VAL A 8 13.65 -4.39 -17.52
N PRO A 9 14.88 -3.89 -17.34
CA PRO A 9 15.88 -4.51 -16.47
C PRO A 9 15.34 -4.72 -15.05
N ARG A 10 15.69 -5.86 -14.40
CA ARG A 10 15.20 -6.17 -13.04
C ARG A 10 15.45 -5.05 -12.03
N LYS A 11 16.58 -4.37 -12.12
CA LYS A 11 16.97 -3.25 -11.24
C LYS A 11 16.08 -2.02 -11.37
N ASP A 12 15.37 -1.89 -12.49
CA ASP A 12 14.46 -0.76 -12.77
C ASP A 12 12.99 -1.13 -12.45
N LEU A 13 12.76 -2.33 -11.90
CA LEU A 13 11.46 -2.80 -11.43
C LEU A 13 11.42 -2.83 -9.92
N PHE A 14 10.39 -2.22 -9.31
CA PHE A 14 10.13 -2.30 -7.88
C PHE A 14 9.10 -3.39 -7.59
N ILE A 15 9.55 -4.52 -7.04
CA ILE A 15 8.74 -5.70 -6.80
C ILE A 15 8.46 -5.86 -5.31
N THR A 16 7.17 -5.85 -4.96
CA THR A 16 6.70 -6.07 -3.59
C THR A 16 6.03 -7.43 -3.46
N SER A 17 6.31 -8.12 -2.36
CA SER A 17 5.56 -9.31 -1.93
C SER A 17 5.21 -9.21 -0.46
N LYS A 18 4.34 -10.11 0.04
CA LYS A 18 3.86 -10.09 1.42
C LYS A 18 3.82 -11.49 2.03
N ILE A 19 4.04 -11.57 3.34
CA ILE A 19 3.76 -12.78 4.11
C ILE A 19 2.29 -12.81 4.52
N TRP A 20 1.63 -13.93 4.28
CA TRP A 20 0.24 -14.13 4.63
C TRP A 20 0.08 -14.64 6.08
N ASN A 21 -1.11 -14.44 6.66
CA ASN A 21 -1.46 -14.73 8.06
C ASN A 21 -1.14 -16.16 8.49
N THR A 22 -1.46 -17.17 7.65
CA THR A 22 -1.18 -18.58 7.95
C THR A 22 0.30 -18.84 8.19
N ALA A 23 1.19 -18.25 7.39
CA ALA A 23 2.63 -18.42 7.56
C ALA A 23 3.15 -17.74 8.83
N GLN A 24 2.57 -16.61 9.23
CA GLN A 24 2.86 -15.95 10.50
C GLN A 24 2.48 -16.86 11.68
N ARG A 25 1.26 -17.42 11.68
CA ARG A 25 0.76 -18.33 12.74
C ARG A 25 1.60 -19.61 12.88
N LEU A 26 2.10 -20.13 11.77
CA LEU A 26 2.97 -21.31 11.74
C LEU A 26 4.43 -20.99 12.06
N GLY A 27 4.81 -19.73 12.19
CA GLY A 27 6.21 -19.33 12.35
C GLY A 27 7.09 -19.60 11.14
N ASP A 28 6.49 -19.92 9.97
CA ASP A 28 7.21 -20.30 8.73
C ASP A 28 7.50 -19.09 7.83
N VAL A 29 8.10 -18.06 8.41
CA VAL A 29 8.37 -16.78 7.72
C VAL A 29 9.42 -16.98 6.62
N GLN A 30 10.54 -17.62 6.93
CA GLN A 30 11.65 -17.84 6.00
C GLN A 30 11.24 -18.76 4.83
N GLY A 31 10.50 -19.83 5.13
CA GLY A 31 9.98 -20.74 4.11
C GLY A 31 8.95 -20.06 3.20
N ALA A 32 8.02 -19.28 3.77
CA ALA A 32 7.04 -18.51 2.99
C ALA A 32 7.71 -17.48 2.08
N PHE A 33 8.77 -16.82 2.55
CA PHE A 33 9.55 -15.89 1.75
C PHE A 33 10.26 -16.61 0.59
N SER A 34 10.94 -17.72 0.87
CA SER A 34 11.64 -18.51 -0.15
C SER A 34 10.66 -18.99 -1.24
N ARG A 35 9.50 -19.53 -0.85
CA ARG A 35 8.44 -19.91 -1.79
C ARG A 35 7.92 -18.73 -2.62
N SER A 36 7.90 -17.52 -2.05
CA SER A 36 7.51 -16.31 -2.80
C SER A 36 8.54 -15.98 -3.88
N LEU A 37 9.84 -16.04 -3.58
CA LEU A 37 10.91 -15.85 -4.56
C LEU A 37 10.86 -16.89 -5.67
N ASP A 38 10.67 -18.18 -5.32
CA ASP A 38 10.56 -19.27 -6.29
C ASP A 38 9.41 -19.08 -7.27
N ARG A 39 8.21 -18.71 -6.76
CA ARG A 39 7.02 -18.42 -7.60
C ARG A 39 7.25 -17.23 -8.51
N LEU A 40 7.93 -16.19 -8.02
CA LEU A 40 8.28 -14.99 -8.79
C LEU A 40 9.43 -15.27 -9.76
N LYS A 41 10.23 -16.33 -9.53
CA LYS A 41 11.49 -16.64 -10.22
C LYS A 41 12.50 -15.48 -10.09
N LEU A 42 12.65 -14.99 -8.87
CA LEU A 42 13.55 -13.89 -8.53
C LEU A 42 14.51 -14.32 -7.42
N SER A 43 15.70 -13.72 -7.40
CA SER A 43 16.67 -13.88 -6.32
C SER A 43 16.38 -12.93 -5.13
N TYR A 44 15.70 -11.82 -5.39
CA TYR A 44 15.34 -10.83 -4.38
C TYR A 44 14.04 -10.10 -4.73
N VAL A 45 13.43 -9.46 -3.72
CA VAL A 45 12.37 -8.46 -3.89
C VAL A 45 12.84 -7.10 -3.36
N ASP A 46 12.24 -6.03 -3.85
CA ASP A 46 12.57 -4.67 -3.41
C ASP A 46 11.92 -4.36 -2.06
N LEU A 47 10.73 -4.92 -1.82
CA LEU A 47 9.99 -4.72 -0.57
C LEU A 47 9.26 -6.01 -0.16
N TYR A 48 9.41 -6.41 1.12
CA TYR A 48 8.65 -7.50 1.71
C TYR A 48 7.84 -7.03 2.91
N LEU A 49 6.53 -7.27 2.91
CA LEU A 49 5.60 -6.74 3.90
C LEU A 49 4.99 -7.84 4.78
N ILE A 50 4.72 -7.52 6.05
CA ILE A 50 3.69 -8.21 6.81
C ILE A 50 2.32 -7.79 6.25
N HIS A 51 1.48 -8.76 5.82
CA HIS A 51 0.22 -8.44 5.15
C HIS A 51 -0.84 -7.91 6.12
N TRP A 52 -0.92 -8.49 7.33
CA TRP A 52 -1.80 -8.09 8.42
C TRP A 52 -1.12 -8.27 9.77
N PRO A 53 -1.41 -7.45 10.77
CA PRO A 53 -0.86 -7.58 12.13
C PRO A 53 -1.55 -8.72 12.88
N VAL A 54 -1.16 -9.98 12.59
CA VAL A 54 -1.73 -11.16 13.26
C VAL A 54 -1.39 -11.12 14.75
N PRO A 55 -2.38 -11.02 15.66
CA PRO A 55 -2.14 -10.91 17.09
C PRO A 55 -1.27 -12.05 17.62
N GLY A 56 -0.32 -11.73 18.51
CA GLY A 56 0.63 -12.68 19.07
C GLY A 56 1.73 -13.15 18.09
N CYS A 57 1.65 -12.80 16.79
CA CYS A 57 2.59 -13.28 15.77
C CYS A 57 3.39 -12.16 15.10
N TYR A 58 2.80 -10.96 14.89
CA TYR A 58 3.44 -9.94 14.03
C TYR A 58 4.78 -9.43 14.58
N LEU A 59 4.98 -9.40 15.91
CA LEU A 59 6.26 -8.97 16.50
C LEU A 59 7.37 -9.98 16.20
N SER A 60 7.11 -11.27 16.36
CA SER A 60 8.08 -12.33 16.01
C SER A 60 8.28 -12.42 14.49
N THR A 61 7.21 -12.21 13.70
CA THR A 61 7.30 -12.13 12.24
C THR A 61 8.21 -10.99 11.82
N TRP A 62 8.11 -9.81 12.47
CA TRP A 62 8.99 -8.69 12.18
C TRP A 62 10.46 -9.04 12.38
N LYS A 63 10.79 -9.72 13.47
CA LYS A 63 12.17 -10.18 13.72
C LYS A 63 12.70 -11.12 12.64
N GLU A 64 11.84 -11.94 12.06
CA GLU A 64 12.21 -12.78 10.92
C GLU A 64 12.37 -11.96 9.63
N LEU A 65 11.57 -10.89 9.42
CA LEU A 65 11.77 -9.97 8.30
C LEU A 65 13.11 -9.22 8.40
N GLU A 66 13.55 -8.85 9.61
CA GLU A 66 14.88 -8.26 9.84
C GLU A 66 16.00 -9.17 9.32
N LYS A 67 15.92 -10.47 9.60
CA LYS A 67 16.89 -11.46 9.07
C LYS A 67 16.85 -11.57 7.55
N ILE A 68 15.66 -11.47 6.95
CA ILE A 68 15.50 -11.45 5.49
C ILE A 68 16.17 -10.20 4.90
N LEU A 69 15.98 -9.03 5.52
CA LEU A 69 16.64 -7.78 5.15
C LEU A 69 18.17 -7.92 5.23
N GLU A 70 18.69 -8.42 6.35
CA GLU A 70 20.13 -8.66 6.55
C GLU A 70 20.73 -9.61 5.50
N SER A 71 19.96 -10.58 5.03
CA SER A 71 20.39 -11.50 3.98
C SER A 71 20.50 -10.86 2.59
N GLY A 72 20.02 -9.62 2.41
CA GLY A 72 19.96 -8.91 1.12
C GLY A 72 18.94 -9.44 0.13
N ARG A 73 18.09 -10.41 0.52
CA ARG A 73 17.05 -10.97 -0.35
C ARG A 73 15.77 -10.15 -0.40
N ALA A 74 15.53 -9.28 0.59
CA ALA A 74 14.61 -8.15 0.51
C ALA A 74 15.43 -6.87 0.72
N LEU A 75 15.29 -5.89 -0.17
CA LEU A 75 16.06 -4.63 -0.07
C LEU A 75 15.45 -3.67 0.93
N SER A 76 14.17 -3.85 1.25
CA SER A 76 13.45 -3.14 2.30
C SER A 76 12.36 -4.04 2.88
N ILE A 77 11.96 -3.76 4.13
CA ILE A 77 10.86 -4.43 4.81
C ILE A 77 9.85 -3.40 5.31
N GLY A 78 8.61 -3.83 5.43
CA GLY A 78 7.53 -2.97 5.88
C GLY A 78 6.32 -3.78 6.33
N VAL A 79 5.22 -3.06 6.51
CA VAL A 79 3.98 -3.61 7.04
C VAL A 79 2.79 -3.21 6.18
N SER A 80 1.66 -3.87 6.40
CA SER A 80 0.39 -3.51 5.79
C SER A 80 -0.74 -3.66 6.81
N ASN A 81 -1.68 -2.72 6.81
CA ASN A 81 -2.83 -2.68 7.73
C ASN A 81 -2.44 -2.52 9.22
N PHE A 82 -1.32 -1.88 9.50
CA PHE A 82 -0.89 -1.56 10.85
C PHE A 82 -1.48 -0.21 11.27
N ASP A 83 -2.10 -0.15 12.45
CA ASP A 83 -2.47 1.08 13.11
C ASP A 83 -1.30 1.65 13.95
N ILE A 84 -1.50 2.80 14.59
CA ILE A 84 -0.49 3.48 15.40
C ILE A 84 0.00 2.56 16.54
N ARG A 85 -0.91 1.84 17.20
CA ARG A 85 -0.56 0.92 18.31
C ARG A 85 0.40 -0.17 17.83
N HIS A 86 0.11 -0.81 16.70
CA HIS A 86 0.97 -1.85 16.14
C HIS A 86 2.36 -1.30 15.77
N LEU A 87 2.43 -0.09 15.20
CA LEU A 87 3.70 0.56 14.87
C LEU A 87 4.50 0.91 16.13
N GLU A 88 3.84 1.39 17.18
CA GLU A 88 4.48 1.64 18.48
C GLU A 88 5.02 0.36 19.14
N GLU A 89 4.30 -0.75 19.05
CA GLU A 89 4.78 -2.03 19.56
C GLU A 89 6.01 -2.53 18.79
N LEU A 90 6.05 -2.37 17.45
CA LEU A 90 7.25 -2.66 16.67
C LEU A 90 8.45 -1.80 17.11
N ARG A 91 8.25 -0.50 17.33
CA ARG A 91 9.32 0.42 17.75
C ARG A 91 9.92 0.07 19.12
N LYS A 92 9.12 -0.54 20.02
CA LYS A 92 9.64 -0.99 21.33
C LYS A 92 10.60 -2.16 21.23
N ILE A 93 10.48 -2.99 20.21
CA ILE A 93 11.27 -4.23 20.06
C ILE A 93 12.35 -4.14 18.98
N SER A 94 12.31 -3.10 18.13
CA SER A 94 13.17 -2.98 16.97
C SER A 94 13.67 -1.55 16.77
N GLY A 95 14.96 -1.42 16.40
CA GLY A 95 15.50 -0.16 15.88
C GLY A 95 15.26 0.04 14.38
N ILE A 96 14.76 -0.99 13.68
CA ILE A 96 14.43 -0.90 12.24
C ILE A 96 12.99 -0.40 12.09
N ILE A 97 12.84 0.74 11.44
CA ILE A 97 11.55 1.34 11.15
C ILE A 97 10.99 0.72 9.86
N PRO A 98 9.70 0.34 9.80
CA PRO A 98 9.08 -0.11 8.56
C PRO A 98 9.26 0.94 7.44
N ALA A 99 9.83 0.54 6.30
CA ALA A 99 9.99 1.45 5.17
C ALA A 99 8.63 1.90 4.59
N VAL A 100 7.63 1.03 4.68
CA VAL A 100 6.27 1.26 4.15
C VAL A 100 5.24 0.76 5.15
N ASN A 101 4.14 1.52 5.32
CA ASN A 101 2.87 0.98 5.81
C ASN A 101 1.86 1.05 4.65
N GLN A 102 1.45 -0.12 4.13
CA GLN A 102 0.49 -0.21 3.04
C GLN A 102 -0.92 -0.35 3.61
N ILE A 103 -1.76 0.66 3.40
CA ILE A 103 -3.11 0.76 3.99
C ILE A 103 -4.17 1.02 2.92
N GLU A 104 -5.44 0.78 3.22
CA GLU A 104 -6.53 1.30 2.39
C GLU A 104 -6.55 2.82 2.48
N CYS A 105 -6.44 3.48 1.32
CA CYS A 105 -6.50 4.93 1.28
C CYS A 105 -7.03 5.43 -0.08
N HIS A 106 -8.06 6.24 -0.03
CA HIS A 106 -8.73 6.86 -1.17
C HIS A 106 -9.62 8.02 -0.66
N PRO A 107 -10.22 8.84 -1.53
CA PRO A 107 -11.03 10.01 -1.10
C PRO A 107 -12.12 9.72 -0.06
N LEU A 108 -12.73 8.51 -0.09
CA LEU A 108 -13.76 8.12 0.89
C LEU A 108 -13.20 7.46 2.17
N CYS A 109 -11.90 7.18 2.22
CA CYS A 109 -11.22 6.56 3.37
C CYS A 109 -9.81 7.15 3.51
N TYR A 110 -9.66 8.12 4.39
CA TYR A 110 -8.40 8.83 4.62
C TYR A 110 -8.08 8.87 6.11
N PRO A 111 -7.32 7.90 6.63
CA PRO A 111 -6.94 7.84 8.05
C PRO A 111 -5.82 8.85 8.36
N SER A 112 -6.20 10.13 8.52
CA SER A 112 -5.27 11.25 8.64
C SER A 112 -4.28 11.11 9.80
N GLU A 113 -4.74 10.70 10.98
CA GLU A 113 -3.88 10.52 12.17
C GLU A 113 -2.79 9.47 11.92
N LEU A 114 -3.13 8.34 11.29
CA LEU A 114 -2.17 7.30 10.95
C LEU A 114 -1.18 7.78 9.89
N ILE A 115 -1.64 8.54 8.89
CA ILE A 115 -0.80 9.08 7.82
C ILE A 115 0.20 10.07 8.39
N GLU A 116 -0.24 11.00 9.24
CA GLU A 116 0.64 11.97 9.92
C GLU A 116 1.64 11.27 10.85
N TYR A 117 1.19 10.25 11.58
CA TYR A 117 2.09 9.41 12.38
C TYR A 117 3.17 8.78 11.50
N CYS A 118 2.78 8.11 10.42
CA CYS A 118 3.73 7.48 9.50
C CYS A 118 4.74 8.49 8.96
N LYS A 119 4.27 9.68 8.55
CA LYS A 119 5.12 10.76 8.05
C LYS A 119 6.12 11.25 9.10
N ALA A 120 5.67 11.44 10.35
CA ALA A 120 6.52 11.88 11.45
C ALA A 120 7.68 10.90 11.75
N PHE A 121 7.48 9.62 11.49
CA PHE A 121 8.49 8.57 11.70
C PHE A 121 9.18 8.09 10.41
N GLY A 122 9.00 8.76 9.29
CA GLY A 122 9.66 8.42 8.04
C GLY A 122 9.15 7.13 7.39
N ILE A 123 7.92 6.70 7.72
CA ILE A 123 7.25 5.53 7.15
C ILE A 123 6.47 5.99 5.91
N GLN A 124 6.82 5.48 4.72
CA GLN A 124 6.06 5.80 3.52
C GLN A 124 4.68 5.14 3.55
N VAL A 125 3.63 5.94 3.42
CA VAL A 125 2.28 5.40 3.22
C VAL A 125 2.10 4.99 1.77
N GLN A 126 1.59 3.76 1.56
CA GLN A 126 1.22 3.25 0.25
C GLN A 126 -0.26 2.85 0.24
N ALA A 127 -1.04 3.45 -0.66
CA ALA A 127 -2.46 3.22 -0.77
C ALA A 127 -2.76 1.96 -1.59
N TYR A 128 -3.33 0.92 -0.96
CA TYR A 128 -4.05 -0.11 -1.71
C TYR A 128 -5.51 0.30 -1.90
N ALA A 129 -6.19 -0.32 -2.87
CA ALA A 129 -7.53 0.07 -3.31
C ALA A 129 -7.72 1.60 -3.54
N PRO A 130 -6.73 2.33 -4.13
CA PRO A 130 -6.80 3.78 -4.25
C PRO A 130 -7.96 4.27 -5.14
N LEU A 131 -8.58 3.37 -5.88
CA LEU A 131 -9.76 3.61 -6.71
C LEU A 131 -11.08 3.27 -6.00
N ALA A 132 -11.06 2.89 -4.71
CA ALA A 132 -12.25 2.49 -3.93
C ALA A 132 -13.18 1.53 -4.68
N ARG A 133 -12.64 0.67 -5.55
CA ARG A 133 -13.39 -0.21 -6.47
C ARG A 133 -14.41 0.54 -7.35
N GLY A 134 -14.24 1.85 -7.54
CA GLY A 134 -15.12 2.72 -8.31
C GLY A 134 -16.15 3.48 -7.49
N ALA A 135 -16.20 3.32 -6.18
CA ALA A 135 -17.25 3.89 -5.33
C ALA A 135 -17.38 5.41 -5.38
N TYR A 136 -16.32 6.14 -5.74
CA TYR A 136 -16.37 7.60 -5.89
C TYR A 136 -16.44 8.10 -7.34
N PHE A 137 -16.58 7.20 -8.35
CA PHE A 137 -16.49 7.62 -9.75
C PHE A 137 -17.66 8.46 -10.20
N ASP A 138 -18.85 8.22 -9.65
CA ASP A 138 -20.08 8.95 -9.96
C ASP A 138 -20.39 10.02 -8.90
N ASN A 139 -19.46 10.33 -8.00
CA ASN A 139 -19.60 11.41 -7.02
C ASN A 139 -19.55 12.77 -7.75
N ASP A 140 -20.51 13.66 -7.44
CA ASP A 140 -20.64 14.96 -8.12
C ASP A 140 -19.35 15.80 -8.05
N VAL A 141 -18.71 15.87 -6.89
CA VAL A 141 -17.46 16.61 -6.69
C VAL A 141 -16.37 16.04 -7.60
N MET A 142 -16.21 14.72 -7.62
CA MET A 142 -15.18 14.06 -8.45
C MET A 142 -15.44 14.22 -9.94
N CYS A 143 -16.70 14.25 -10.37
CA CYS A 143 -17.10 14.50 -11.75
C CYS A 143 -16.84 15.96 -12.18
N VAL A 144 -17.18 16.92 -11.31
CA VAL A 144 -16.92 18.36 -11.56
C VAL A 144 -15.42 18.61 -11.67
N LEU A 145 -14.62 18.10 -10.72
CA LEU A 145 -13.16 18.22 -10.76
C LEU A 145 -12.58 17.49 -11.98
N GLY A 146 -13.11 16.32 -12.32
CA GLY A 146 -12.73 15.61 -13.54
C GLY A 146 -12.90 16.48 -14.78
N THR A 147 -14.01 17.21 -14.89
CA THR A 147 -14.28 18.16 -15.98
C THR A 147 -13.32 19.35 -15.94
N LYS A 148 -13.11 19.97 -14.75
CA LYS A 148 -12.20 21.11 -14.56
C LYS A 148 -10.78 20.81 -15.04
N TYR A 149 -10.26 19.62 -14.71
CA TYR A 149 -8.88 19.23 -15.04
C TYR A 149 -8.76 18.42 -16.34
N ALA A 150 -9.84 18.17 -17.06
CA ALA A 150 -9.90 17.28 -18.23
C ALA A 150 -9.33 15.88 -17.92
N ARG A 151 -9.74 15.32 -16.79
CA ARG A 151 -9.31 14.01 -16.26
C ARG A 151 -10.52 13.19 -15.81
N THR A 152 -10.33 11.87 -15.69
CA THR A 152 -11.35 11.01 -15.11
C THR A 152 -11.37 11.13 -13.58
N PRO A 153 -12.50 10.87 -12.90
CA PRO A 153 -12.55 10.80 -11.44
C PRO A 153 -11.48 9.86 -10.84
N ALA A 154 -11.17 8.75 -11.53
CA ALA A 154 -10.08 7.85 -11.13
C ALA A 154 -8.72 8.56 -11.11
N GLN A 155 -8.40 9.34 -12.14
CA GLN A 155 -7.15 10.11 -12.20
C GLN A 155 -7.11 11.22 -11.15
N ILE A 156 -8.23 11.89 -10.90
CA ILE A 156 -8.34 12.90 -9.82
C ILE A 156 -8.01 12.25 -8.46
N GLY A 157 -8.65 11.12 -8.10
CA GLY A 157 -8.39 10.45 -6.83
C GLY A 157 -6.95 9.93 -6.69
N LEU A 158 -6.36 9.41 -7.76
CA LEU A 158 -4.95 8.99 -7.76
C LEU A 158 -4.00 10.18 -7.62
N ARG A 159 -4.27 11.30 -8.33
CA ARG A 159 -3.45 12.50 -8.25
C ARG A 159 -3.52 13.15 -6.88
N TRP A 160 -4.72 13.22 -6.29
CA TRP A 160 -4.93 13.69 -4.92
C TRP A 160 -4.04 12.92 -3.92
N ALA A 161 -4.05 11.58 -3.98
CA ALA A 161 -3.21 10.77 -3.09
C ALA A 161 -1.71 11.05 -3.30
N VAL A 162 -1.25 11.14 -4.56
CA VAL A 162 0.15 11.43 -4.89
C VAL A 162 0.57 12.82 -4.40
N GLN A 163 -0.29 13.86 -4.53
CA GLN A 163 0.01 15.21 -4.03
C GLN A 163 0.09 15.25 -2.50
N LYS A 164 -0.58 14.34 -1.79
CA LYS A 164 -0.44 14.15 -0.34
C LYS A 164 0.81 13.34 0.06
N GLY A 165 1.67 12.98 -0.89
CA GLY A 165 2.87 12.19 -0.64
C GLY A 165 2.59 10.69 -0.43
N ILE A 166 1.41 10.21 -0.81
CA ILE A 166 1.01 8.80 -0.69
C ILE A 166 1.31 8.10 -2.02
N SER A 167 2.05 7.00 -1.99
CA SER A 167 2.24 6.18 -3.17
C SER A 167 0.99 5.33 -3.44
N VAL A 168 0.63 5.12 -4.72
CA VAL A 168 -0.60 4.43 -5.09
C VAL A 168 -0.31 3.17 -5.90
N ILE A 169 -1.09 2.10 -5.68
CA ILE A 169 -0.99 0.83 -6.41
C ILE A 169 -2.33 0.44 -7.05
N PRO A 170 -2.81 1.23 -8.05
CA PRO A 170 -4.07 0.94 -8.71
C PRO A 170 -3.99 -0.36 -9.53
N LYS A 171 -5.00 -1.21 -9.42
CA LYS A 171 -5.12 -2.45 -10.20
C LYS A 171 -6.16 -2.29 -11.30
N SER A 172 -5.83 -2.70 -12.51
CA SER A 172 -6.80 -2.92 -13.57
C SER A 172 -6.43 -4.14 -14.42
N SER A 173 -7.43 -4.80 -15.01
CA SER A 173 -7.25 -5.81 -16.06
C SER A 173 -7.45 -5.23 -17.47
N ASN A 174 -7.93 -3.97 -17.58
CA ASN A 174 -8.11 -3.28 -18.83
C ASN A 174 -6.84 -2.48 -19.17
N PRO A 175 -6.18 -2.71 -20.33
CA PRO A 175 -4.96 -2.04 -20.72
C PRO A 175 -5.09 -0.51 -20.84
N GLU A 176 -6.24 -0.01 -21.27
CA GLU A 176 -6.47 1.44 -21.39
C GLU A 176 -6.56 2.10 -20.02
N ARG A 177 -7.26 1.46 -19.05
CA ARG A 177 -7.30 1.93 -17.66
C ARG A 177 -5.94 1.86 -16.99
N ILE A 178 -5.11 0.86 -17.31
CA ILE A 178 -3.72 0.79 -16.79
C ILE A 178 -2.93 2.01 -17.26
N ARG A 179 -3.01 2.37 -18.54
CA ARG A 179 -2.35 3.57 -19.08
C ARG A 179 -2.91 4.85 -18.46
N SER A 180 -4.24 4.98 -18.41
CA SER A 180 -4.92 6.13 -17.80
C SER A 180 -4.54 6.33 -16.33
N ASN A 181 -4.50 5.25 -15.54
CA ASN A 181 -4.09 5.30 -14.13
C ASN A 181 -2.62 5.75 -13.94
N GLY A 182 -1.76 5.52 -14.93
CA GLY A 182 -0.38 6.01 -14.93
C GLY A 182 -0.22 7.46 -15.39
N ASN A 183 -1.22 8.01 -16.09
CA ASN A 183 -1.18 9.37 -16.65
C ASN A 183 -1.74 10.40 -15.65
N ILE A 184 -1.02 10.60 -14.54
CA ILE A 184 -1.43 11.44 -13.40
C ILE A 184 -0.34 12.42 -12.96
N PHE A 185 0.78 12.50 -13.69
CA PHE A 185 1.93 13.32 -13.31
C PHE A 185 2.07 14.62 -14.13
N ASP A 186 1.21 14.82 -15.12
CA ASP A 186 1.23 15.95 -16.04
C ASP A 186 0.23 17.08 -15.68
N PHE A 187 -0.41 17.01 -14.52
CA PHE A 187 -1.29 18.04 -13.97
C PHE A 187 -1.20 18.11 -12.45
N ASN A 188 -1.65 19.23 -11.87
CA ASN A 188 -1.79 19.43 -10.43
C ASN A 188 -3.23 19.83 -10.11
N ILE A 189 -3.72 19.35 -8.96
CA ILE A 189 -4.98 19.79 -8.36
C ILE A 189 -4.64 20.99 -7.45
N GLU A 190 -5.42 22.04 -7.56
CA GLU A 190 -5.27 23.26 -6.74
C GLU A 190 -5.62 22.98 -5.26
N ASP A 191 -5.04 23.75 -4.33
CA ASP A 191 -5.18 23.47 -2.89
C ASP A 191 -6.65 23.55 -2.42
N GLU A 192 -7.44 24.46 -2.97
CA GLU A 192 -8.87 24.56 -2.69
C GLU A 192 -9.62 23.29 -3.12
N ASP A 193 -9.30 22.75 -4.28
CA ASP A 193 -9.91 21.52 -4.78
C ASP A 193 -9.42 20.28 -4.01
N MET A 194 -8.15 20.28 -3.59
CA MET A 194 -7.64 19.24 -2.67
C MET A 194 -8.44 19.21 -1.37
N ALA A 195 -8.72 20.40 -0.80
CA ALA A 195 -9.53 20.53 0.42
C ALA A 195 -10.98 20.05 0.21
N ILE A 196 -11.56 20.31 -0.96
CA ILE A 196 -12.91 19.81 -1.30
C ILE A 196 -12.91 18.27 -1.36
N ILE A 197 -11.90 17.66 -1.98
CA ILE A 197 -11.77 16.18 -2.02
C ILE A 197 -11.65 15.62 -0.60
N ASP A 198 -10.91 16.28 0.30
CA ASP A 198 -10.74 15.86 1.69
C ASP A 198 -12.07 15.77 2.46
N THR A 199 -13.07 16.59 2.09
CA THR A 199 -14.41 16.53 2.71
C THR A 199 -15.20 15.28 2.35
N LEU A 200 -14.77 14.49 1.37
CA LEU A 200 -15.42 13.25 0.96
C LEU A 200 -15.11 12.07 1.90
N ASN A 201 -14.21 12.24 2.85
CA ASN A 201 -13.82 11.17 3.77
C ASN A 201 -14.97 10.76 4.69
N GLU A 202 -15.44 9.54 4.54
CA GLU A 202 -16.52 8.92 5.32
C GLU A 202 -16.03 7.72 6.14
N ASN A 203 -14.72 7.46 6.15
CA ASN A 203 -14.10 6.23 6.66
C ASN A 203 -14.70 4.97 6.01
N LEU A 204 -15.09 5.05 4.75
CA LEU A 204 -15.71 3.97 4.01
C LEU A 204 -14.64 2.98 3.54
N HIS A 205 -14.57 1.81 4.17
CA HIS A 205 -13.72 0.71 3.73
C HIS A 205 -14.39 -0.10 2.62
N THR A 206 -13.70 -0.28 1.50
CA THR A 206 -14.15 -1.10 0.36
C THR A 206 -13.49 -2.48 0.34
N SER A 207 -12.49 -2.69 1.19
CA SER A 207 -11.75 -3.94 1.30
C SER A 207 -12.17 -4.71 2.55
N HIS A 208 -12.21 -6.05 2.43
CA HIS A 208 -12.59 -6.91 3.54
C HIS A 208 -11.40 -7.22 4.44
N VAL A 209 -11.60 -7.11 5.75
CA VAL A 209 -10.71 -7.70 6.74
C VAL A 209 -10.82 -9.22 6.65
N PRO A 210 -9.70 -9.98 6.66
CA PRO A 210 -9.73 -11.43 6.69
C PRO A 210 -10.60 -11.97 7.85
N GLU A 211 -11.34 -13.05 7.61
CA GLU A 211 -12.28 -13.61 8.60
C GLU A 211 -11.61 -13.94 9.94
N ASP A 212 -10.39 -14.47 9.87
CA ASP A 212 -9.55 -14.80 11.02
C ASP A 212 -9.04 -13.60 11.85
N LEU A 213 -9.38 -12.38 11.43
CA LEU A 213 -9.01 -11.12 12.13
C LEU A 213 -10.22 -10.23 12.44
N ARG A 214 -11.44 -10.59 12.06
CA ARG A 214 -12.64 -9.75 12.24
C ARG A 214 -13.01 -9.51 13.70
N ASP A 215 -12.73 -10.48 14.56
CA ASP A 215 -13.12 -10.42 15.98
C ASP A 215 -12.05 -9.77 16.88
N ILE A 216 -11.02 -9.15 16.28
CA ILE A 216 -9.82 -8.68 17.00
C ILE A 216 -9.58 -7.17 16.83
N GLN A 217 -10.49 -6.49 16.14
CA GLN A 217 -10.45 -5.02 15.96
C GLN A 217 -11.17 -4.27 17.06
#